data_6108fe709cd909da4f45ceedb55bdac6
#
_entry.id   6108fe709cd909da4f45ceedb55bdac6
#
_cell.length_a   1.000
_cell.length_b   1.000
_cell.length_c   1.000
_cell.angle_alpha   90.00
_cell.angle_beta   90.00
_cell.angle_gamma   90.00
#
_symmetry.space_group_name_H-M   'P 1'
#
loop_
_entity.id
_entity.type
_entity.pdbx_description
1 polymer ?
#
loop_
_entity_poly.entity_id
_entity_poly.type
_entity_poly.pdbx_seq_one_letter_code
_entity_poly.pdbx_strand_id
1 'polypeptide(L)'
;SAYTIMLNLNKTWIHKQGDFFVESPIILLAAIIWYLRIYKDGKYCTFPHAIEFLNKPYADIFTILTSYPSLENYLSPFMDAWQSGAQDQLQGQIASAKIPLSRMISPQLYWVMTGDDFTLDLNNPEQPKILCVGNNPDRQNIYSAALGLYNSRIVKLVNKKGQLKSSIIIDE
;
A
#
# COMPACT_ATOMS: atom_id res chain seq x y z
N SER A 1 0.77 3.48 -5.35
CA SER A 1 0.20 3.00 -4.07
C SER A 1 1.24 2.36 -3.16
N ALA A 2 1.89 1.22 -3.50
CA ALA A 2 2.92 0.61 -2.64
C ALA A 2 4.03 1.59 -2.27
N TYR A 3 4.60 2.26 -3.27
CA TYR A 3 5.61 3.30 -3.08
C TYR A 3 5.13 4.41 -2.12
N THR A 4 3.94 4.96 -2.34
CA THR A 4 3.38 6.02 -1.49
C THR A 4 3.20 5.54 -0.05
N ILE A 5 2.68 4.34 0.16
CA ILE A 5 2.48 3.76 1.50
C ILE A 5 3.82 3.62 2.22
N MET A 6 4.79 2.98 1.58
CA MET A 6 6.08 2.68 2.19
C MET A 6 6.89 3.94 2.51
N LEU A 7 6.87 4.95 1.65
CA LEU A 7 7.55 6.22 1.91
C LEU A 7 6.87 7.05 3.02
N ASN A 8 5.54 7.00 3.13
CA ASN A 8 4.87 7.68 4.24
C ASN A 8 5.14 6.99 5.59
N LEU A 9 5.34 5.67 5.58
CA LEU A 9 5.74 4.92 6.78
C LEU A 9 7.21 5.14 7.16
N ASN A 10 8.06 5.41 6.17
CA ASN A 10 9.50 5.58 6.35
C ASN A 10 9.99 6.81 5.58
N LYS A 11 9.77 7.99 6.14
CA LYS A 11 10.10 9.28 5.50
C LYS A 11 11.57 9.39 5.08
N THR A 12 12.49 8.76 5.80
CA THR A 12 13.93 8.75 5.50
C THR A 12 14.26 8.00 4.20
N TRP A 13 13.38 7.14 3.73
CA TRP A 13 13.60 6.35 2.50
C TRP A 13 13.56 7.21 1.23
N ILE A 14 12.97 8.40 1.29
CA ILE A 14 12.99 9.36 0.17
C ILE A 14 14.42 9.67 -0.28
N HIS A 15 15.38 9.68 0.66
CA HIS A 15 16.79 9.95 0.38
C HIS A 15 17.63 8.70 0.07
N LYS A 16 17.02 7.52 0.08
CA LYS A 16 17.66 6.22 -0.13
C LYS A 16 17.10 5.47 -1.33
N GLN A 17 16.66 6.19 -2.35
CA GLN A 17 16.18 5.59 -3.60
C GLN A 17 17.33 4.79 -4.25
N GLY A 18 17.01 3.58 -4.71
CA GLY A 18 17.99 2.64 -5.26
C GLY A 18 18.66 1.74 -4.22
N ASP A 19 18.42 1.96 -2.92
CA ASP A 19 18.86 1.02 -1.88
C ASP A 19 18.02 -0.26 -1.92
N PHE A 20 18.69 -1.40 -1.90
CA PHE A 20 18.07 -2.71 -1.98
C PHE A 20 17.00 -2.94 -0.89
N PHE A 21 17.27 -2.53 0.35
CA PHE A 21 16.34 -2.67 1.48
C PHE A 21 15.20 -1.64 1.47
N VAL A 22 15.23 -0.69 0.56
CA VAL A 22 14.14 0.25 0.30
C VAL A 22 13.28 -0.23 -0.87
N GLU A 23 13.91 -0.64 -1.96
CA GLU A 23 13.20 -1.03 -3.18
C GLU A 23 12.50 -2.39 -3.04
N SER A 24 13.16 -3.39 -2.41
CA SER A 24 12.58 -4.72 -2.30
C SER A 24 11.25 -4.76 -1.50
N PRO A 25 11.08 -4.10 -0.34
CA PRO A 25 9.77 -4.05 0.32
C PRO A 25 8.69 -3.35 -0.50
N ILE A 26 9.05 -2.34 -1.29
CA ILE A 26 8.11 -1.65 -2.17
C ILE A 26 7.63 -2.59 -3.28
N ILE A 27 8.57 -3.33 -3.89
CA ILE A 27 8.28 -4.29 -4.96
C ILE A 27 7.42 -5.44 -4.42
N LEU A 28 7.74 -6.00 -3.25
CA LEU A 28 6.95 -7.06 -2.63
C LEU A 28 5.51 -6.60 -2.34
N LEU A 29 5.35 -5.43 -1.74
CA LEU A 29 4.02 -4.87 -1.48
C LEU A 29 3.26 -4.60 -2.78
N ALA A 30 3.96 -4.15 -3.83
CA ALA A 30 3.35 -3.96 -5.15
C ALA A 30 2.86 -5.29 -5.75
N ALA A 31 3.63 -6.36 -5.65
CA ALA A 31 3.24 -7.70 -6.09
C ALA A 31 2.00 -8.19 -5.34
N ILE A 32 1.96 -8.03 -4.01
CA ILE A 32 0.81 -8.42 -3.18
C ILE A 32 -0.44 -7.62 -3.57
N ILE A 33 -0.34 -6.30 -3.73
CA ILE A 33 -1.47 -5.45 -4.13
C ILE A 33 -1.97 -5.86 -5.53
N TRP A 34 -1.04 -6.16 -6.44
CA TRP A 34 -1.41 -6.62 -7.79
C TRP A 34 -2.14 -7.96 -7.75
N TYR A 35 -1.63 -8.93 -6.98
CA TYR A 35 -2.31 -10.20 -6.76
C TYR A 35 -3.72 -10.01 -6.21
N LEU A 36 -3.87 -9.22 -5.14
CA LEU A 36 -5.18 -8.99 -4.51
C LEU A 36 -6.16 -8.27 -5.44
N ARG A 37 -5.64 -7.48 -6.40
CA ARG A 37 -6.48 -6.80 -7.39
C ARG A 37 -7.10 -7.77 -8.41
N ILE A 38 -6.38 -8.84 -8.79
CA ILE A 38 -6.88 -9.85 -9.73
C ILE A 38 -7.61 -11.00 -9.03
N TYR A 39 -7.28 -11.25 -7.77
CA TYR A 39 -7.93 -12.29 -6.99
C TYR A 39 -9.38 -11.91 -6.66
N LYS A 40 -10.33 -12.78 -7.10
CA LYS A 40 -11.77 -12.57 -6.90
C LYS A 40 -12.24 -11.15 -7.26
N ASP A 41 -11.83 -10.67 -8.44
CA ASP A 41 -12.19 -9.34 -8.99
C ASP A 41 -11.87 -8.17 -8.06
N GLY A 42 -10.81 -8.32 -7.27
CA GLY A 42 -10.34 -7.27 -6.35
C GLY A 42 -11.12 -7.13 -5.05
N LYS A 43 -12.05 -8.05 -4.75
CA LYS A 43 -12.85 -8.00 -3.51
C LYS A 43 -12.02 -7.83 -2.24
N TYR A 44 -10.82 -8.40 -2.22
CA TYR A 44 -9.90 -8.34 -1.08
C TYR A 44 -8.72 -7.37 -1.32
N CYS A 45 -8.79 -6.52 -2.34
CA CYS A 45 -7.73 -5.55 -2.62
C CYS A 45 -7.81 -4.35 -1.68
N THR A 46 -7.74 -4.61 -0.39
CA THR A 46 -7.70 -3.60 0.66
C THR A 46 -6.35 -3.64 1.39
N PHE A 47 -6.03 -2.57 2.06
CA PHE A 47 -4.77 -2.46 2.78
C PHE A 47 -4.62 -3.49 3.92
N PRO A 48 -5.65 -3.71 4.77
CA PRO A 48 -5.59 -4.77 5.78
C PRO A 48 -5.34 -6.16 5.19
N HIS A 49 -5.99 -6.51 4.08
CA HIS A 49 -5.75 -7.81 3.45
C HIS A 49 -4.32 -7.95 2.90
N ALA A 50 -3.70 -6.85 2.45
CA ALA A 50 -2.30 -6.88 2.03
C ALA A 50 -1.36 -7.15 3.21
N ILE A 51 -1.62 -6.56 4.37
CA ILE A 51 -0.86 -6.82 5.60
C ILE A 51 -1.04 -8.26 6.07
N GLU A 52 -2.28 -8.74 6.12
CA GLU A 52 -2.58 -10.12 6.54
C GLU A 52 -1.96 -11.15 5.58
N PHE A 53 -1.96 -10.86 4.28
CA PHE A 53 -1.29 -11.72 3.30
C PHE A 53 0.23 -11.76 3.54
N LEU A 54 0.86 -10.62 3.79
CA LEU A 54 2.29 -10.52 4.05
C LEU A 54 2.70 -11.24 5.35
N ASN A 55 1.77 -11.42 6.29
CA ASN A 55 2.02 -12.13 7.56
C ASN A 55 1.93 -13.65 7.46
N LYS A 56 1.54 -14.19 6.30
CA LYS A 56 1.55 -15.64 6.06
C LYS A 56 2.96 -16.22 6.04
N PRO A 57 3.11 -17.55 6.19
CA PRO A 57 4.37 -18.24 5.97
C PRO A 57 4.93 -17.94 4.57
N TYR A 58 6.25 -17.83 4.46
CA TYR A 58 6.91 -17.48 3.17
C TYR A 58 6.59 -18.47 2.07
N ALA A 59 6.54 -19.77 2.40
CA ALA A 59 6.17 -20.82 1.45
C ALA A 59 4.79 -20.56 0.84
N ASP A 60 3.80 -20.16 1.65
CA ASP A 60 2.45 -19.87 1.18
C ASP A 60 2.44 -18.61 0.32
N ILE A 61 3.15 -17.54 0.75
CA ILE A 61 3.25 -16.29 -0.01
C ILE A 61 3.79 -16.57 -1.41
N PHE A 62 4.95 -17.23 -1.50
CA PHE A 62 5.60 -17.46 -2.78
C PHE A 62 4.87 -18.49 -3.63
N THR A 63 4.32 -19.56 -3.05
CA THR A 63 3.48 -20.52 -3.80
C THR A 63 2.29 -19.84 -4.46
N ILE A 64 1.62 -18.94 -3.73
CA ILE A 64 0.47 -18.22 -4.27
C ILE A 64 0.93 -17.19 -5.33
N LEU A 65 1.91 -16.36 -5.03
CA LEU A 65 2.31 -15.29 -5.95
C LEU A 65 2.94 -15.83 -7.24
N THR A 66 3.72 -16.91 -7.18
CA THR A 66 4.34 -17.54 -8.37
C THR A 66 3.35 -18.27 -9.27
N SER A 67 2.16 -18.59 -8.78
CA SER A 67 1.09 -19.14 -9.61
C SER A 67 0.52 -18.11 -10.62
N TYR A 68 0.91 -16.85 -10.51
CA TYR A 68 0.51 -15.77 -11.42
C TYR A 68 1.69 -15.32 -12.27
N PRO A 69 1.78 -15.70 -13.58
CA PRO A 69 2.92 -15.33 -14.44
C PRO A 69 3.17 -13.82 -14.56
N SER A 70 2.12 -13.01 -14.43
CA SER A 70 2.22 -11.55 -14.45
C SER A 70 3.02 -10.94 -13.30
N LEU A 71 3.31 -11.72 -12.26
CA LEU A 71 4.08 -11.29 -11.08
C LEU A 71 5.54 -11.73 -11.11
N GLU A 72 5.96 -12.55 -12.06
CA GLU A 72 7.29 -13.14 -12.13
C GLU A 72 8.41 -12.09 -11.97
N ASN A 73 8.34 -11.00 -12.73
CA ASN A 73 9.36 -9.94 -12.68
C ASN A 73 9.43 -9.23 -11.31
N TYR A 74 8.33 -9.17 -10.58
CA TYR A 74 8.31 -8.60 -9.21
C TYR A 74 8.89 -9.54 -8.17
N LEU A 75 8.84 -10.84 -8.43
CA LEU A 75 9.22 -11.87 -7.49
C LEU A 75 10.67 -12.32 -7.65
N SER A 76 11.27 -12.12 -8.83
CA SER A 76 12.62 -12.57 -9.14
C SER A 76 13.64 -12.28 -8.03
N PRO A 77 13.76 -11.06 -7.46
CA PRO A 77 14.74 -10.79 -6.40
C PRO A 77 14.57 -11.62 -5.12
N PHE A 78 13.35 -12.11 -4.89
CA PHE A 78 13.01 -12.92 -3.71
C PHE A 78 13.15 -14.40 -3.99
N MET A 79 12.83 -14.82 -5.22
CA MET A 79 12.90 -16.20 -5.63
C MET A 79 14.33 -16.71 -5.65
N ASP A 80 15.28 -15.89 -6.08
CA ASP A 80 16.71 -16.22 -6.06
C ASP A 80 17.19 -16.51 -4.64
N ALA A 81 16.81 -15.67 -3.67
CA ALA A 81 17.12 -15.89 -2.26
C ALA A 81 16.40 -17.11 -1.68
N TRP A 82 15.15 -17.34 -2.06
CA TRP A 82 14.36 -18.49 -1.63
C TRP A 82 14.95 -19.81 -2.14
N GLN A 83 15.27 -19.90 -3.42
CA GLN A 83 15.76 -21.11 -4.08
C GLN A 83 17.21 -21.44 -3.70
N SER A 84 18.05 -20.43 -3.51
CA SER A 84 19.44 -20.62 -3.08
C SER A 84 19.59 -20.95 -1.59
N GLY A 85 18.49 -20.91 -0.82
CA GLY A 85 18.51 -21.11 0.63
C GLY A 85 19.12 -19.94 1.41
N ALA A 86 19.23 -18.75 0.82
CA ALA A 86 19.70 -17.53 1.47
C ALA A 86 18.63 -16.94 2.41
N GLN A 87 18.28 -17.70 3.45
CA GLN A 87 17.17 -17.39 4.35
C GLN A 87 17.33 -16.05 5.07
N ASP A 88 18.55 -15.69 5.49
CA ASP A 88 18.80 -14.42 6.19
C ASP A 88 18.54 -13.22 5.28
N GLN A 89 18.93 -13.30 4.01
CA GLN A 89 18.66 -12.28 3.02
C GLN A 89 17.16 -12.13 2.78
N LEU A 90 16.46 -13.24 2.58
CA LEU A 90 15.02 -13.26 2.37
C LEU A 90 14.27 -12.69 3.57
N GLN A 91 14.65 -13.09 4.78
CA GLN A 91 14.07 -12.56 6.02
C GLN A 91 14.29 -11.05 6.13
N GLY A 92 15.48 -10.56 5.82
CA GLY A 92 15.78 -9.13 5.81
C GLY A 92 14.90 -8.35 4.84
N GLN A 93 14.72 -8.83 3.60
CA GLN A 93 13.87 -8.23 2.60
C GLN A 93 12.41 -8.15 3.06
N ILE A 94 11.87 -9.25 3.59
CA ILE A 94 10.48 -9.34 4.02
C ILE A 94 10.25 -8.55 5.32
N ALA A 95 11.17 -8.60 6.28
CA ALA A 95 11.10 -7.83 7.51
C ALA A 95 11.09 -6.32 7.25
N SER A 96 11.85 -5.86 6.25
CA SER A 96 11.84 -4.45 5.82
C SER A 96 10.46 -3.98 5.34
N ALA A 97 9.62 -4.89 4.84
CA ALA A 97 8.22 -4.61 4.53
C ALA A 97 7.31 -4.75 5.75
N LYS A 98 7.45 -5.84 6.52
CA LYS A 98 6.57 -6.16 7.66
C LYS A 98 6.65 -5.13 8.78
N ILE A 99 7.86 -4.71 9.17
CA ILE A 99 8.08 -3.81 10.31
C ILE A 99 7.35 -2.47 10.14
N PRO A 100 7.50 -1.74 9.04
CA PRO A 100 6.75 -0.50 8.84
C PRO A 100 5.24 -0.72 8.77
N LEU A 101 4.80 -1.75 8.06
CA LEU A 101 3.38 -2.04 7.87
C LEU A 101 2.70 -2.49 9.16
N SER A 102 3.41 -3.14 10.09
CA SER A 102 2.86 -3.54 11.39
C SER A 102 2.36 -2.36 12.23
N ARG A 103 2.91 -1.15 12.01
CA ARG A 103 2.44 0.08 12.67
C ARG A 103 1.00 0.44 12.31
N MET A 104 0.50 -0.07 11.19
CA MET A 104 -0.86 0.18 10.72
C MET A 104 -1.86 -0.93 11.15
N ILE A 105 -1.42 -1.89 11.94
CA ILE A 105 -2.30 -2.93 12.50
C ILE A 105 -3.10 -2.31 13.66
N SER A 106 -4.33 -1.92 13.35
CA SER A 106 -5.27 -1.31 14.29
C SER A 106 -6.69 -1.72 13.90
N PRO A 107 -7.51 -2.20 14.84
CA PRO A 107 -8.90 -2.57 14.54
C PRO A 107 -9.70 -1.43 13.89
N GLN A 108 -9.51 -0.19 14.36
CA GLN A 108 -10.18 0.98 13.80
C GLN A 108 -9.74 1.26 12.37
N LEU A 109 -8.41 1.20 12.10
CA LEU A 109 -7.88 1.42 10.77
C LEU A 109 -8.28 0.29 9.82
N TYR A 110 -8.29 -0.96 10.30
CA TYR A 110 -8.77 -2.10 9.53
C TYR A 110 -10.23 -1.94 9.14
N TRP A 111 -11.09 -1.51 10.05
CA TRP A 111 -12.48 -1.25 9.77
C TRP A 111 -12.66 -0.21 8.66
N VAL A 112 -12.00 0.94 8.79
CA VAL A 112 -12.10 2.02 7.80
C VAL A 112 -11.51 1.61 6.44
N MET A 113 -10.39 0.89 6.44
CA MET A 113 -9.66 0.56 5.21
C MET A 113 -10.21 -0.69 4.48
N THR A 114 -11.14 -1.43 5.07
CA THR A 114 -11.86 -2.53 4.41
C THR A 114 -13.24 -2.11 3.89
N GLY A 115 -13.75 -0.95 4.30
CA GLY A 115 -15.01 -0.39 3.82
C GLY A 115 -14.90 0.11 2.36
N ASP A 116 -16.06 0.24 1.71
CA ASP A 116 -16.23 0.82 0.37
C ASP A 116 -17.50 1.66 0.35
N ASP A 117 -17.64 2.56 1.34
CA ASP A 117 -18.86 3.33 1.57
C ASP A 117 -18.96 4.57 0.69
N PHE A 118 -17.84 5.02 0.11
CA PHE A 118 -17.80 6.20 -0.76
C PHE A 118 -16.66 6.14 -1.77
N THR A 119 -16.79 6.93 -2.84
CA THR A 119 -15.76 7.07 -3.86
C THR A 119 -14.98 8.37 -3.68
N LEU A 120 -13.69 8.36 -4.05
CA LEU A 120 -12.84 9.56 -4.07
C LEU A 120 -13.01 10.42 -5.33
N ASP A 121 -14.05 10.18 -6.13
CA ASP A 121 -14.41 11.00 -7.29
C ASP A 121 -15.18 12.23 -6.80
N LEU A 122 -14.47 13.15 -6.15
CA LEU A 122 -15.06 14.23 -5.35
C LEU A 122 -15.65 15.34 -6.20
N ASN A 123 -15.03 15.62 -7.33
CA ASN A 123 -15.41 16.73 -8.21
C ASN A 123 -16.10 16.27 -9.50
N ASN A 124 -16.76 15.13 -9.45
CA ASN A 124 -17.62 14.65 -10.52
C ASN A 124 -18.78 15.65 -10.72
N PRO A 125 -18.99 16.18 -11.96
CA PRO A 125 -20.06 17.12 -12.24
C PRO A 125 -21.47 16.61 -11.89
N GLU A 126 -21.70 15.30 -12.02
CA GLU A 126 -23.01 14.69 -11.76
C GLU A 126 -23.25 14.48 -10.26
N GLN A 127 -22.19 14.30 -9.49
CA GLN A 127 -22.28 14.03 -8.03
C GLN A 127 -21.10 14.64 -7.28
N PRO A 128 -21.02 15.97 -7.18
CA PRO A 128 -19.94 16.63 -6.44
C PRO A 128 -20.05 16.33 -4.93
N LYS A 129 -18.90 16.18 -4.30
CA LYS A 129 -18.80 15.82 -2.87
C LYS A 129 -17.82 16.74 -2.14
N ILE A 130 -18.10 16.95 -0.86
CA ILE A 130 -17.13 17.54 0.07
C ILE A 130 -16.61 16.41 0.95
N LEU A 131 -15.29 16.25 0.99
CA LEU A 131 -14.63 15.27 1.84
C LEU A 131 -13.80 15.99 2.91
N CYS A 132 -14.12 15.70 4.17
CA CYS A 132 -13.33 16.12 5.32
C CYS A 132 -12.56 14.91 5.85
N VAL A 133 -11.22 15.01 5.91
CA VAL A 133 -10.36 13.95 6.43
C VAL A 133 -9.71 14.46 7.70
N GLY A 134 -10.16 13.95 8.84
CA GLY A 134 -9.61 14.29 10.15
C GLY A 134 -8.33 13.51 10.45
N ASN A 135 -7.46 14.13 11.25
CA ASN A 135 -6.27 13.50 11.82
C ASN A 135 -6.35 13.54 13.35
N ASN A 136 -5.76 12.55 13.99
CA ASN A 136 -5.53 12.54 15.44
C ASN A 136 -4.03 12.70 15.69
N PRO A 137 -3.57 13.83 16.26
CA PRO A 137 -2.16 14.08 16.52
C PRO A 137 -1.49 13.01 17.37
N ASP A 138 -2.20 12.45 18.34
CA ASP A 138 -1.68 11.40 19.24
C ASP A 138 -1.38 10.07 18.50
N ARG A 139 -1.99 9.88 17.32
CA ARG A 139 -1.84 8.69 16.47
C ARG A 139 -1.26 8.98 15.10
N GLN A 140 -0.60 10.10 14.94
CA GLN A 140 -0.05 10.55 13.67
C GLN A 140 0.88 9.51 13.03
N ASN A 141 1.68 8.83 13.82
CA ASN A 141 2.60 7.79 13.32
C ASN A 141 1.87 6.60 12.65
N ILE A 142 0.63 6.34 13.05
CA ILE A 142 -0.19 5.27 12.48
C ILE A 142 -0.98 5.79 11.28
N TYR A 143 -1.62 6.95 11.42
CA TYR A 143 -2.55 7.48 10.43
C TYR A 143 -1.85 8.16 9.25
N SER A 144 -0.61 8.65 9.42
CA SER A 144 0.10 9.39 8.37
C SER A 144 0.21 8.64 7.04
N ALA A 145 0.39 7.33 7.08
CA ALA A 145 0.49 6.53 5.86
C ALA A 145 -0.86 6.40 5.14
N ALA A 146 -1.95 6.19 5.89
CA ALA A 146 -3.30 6.14 5.33
C ALA A 146 -3.70 7.51 4.77
N LEU A 147 -3.49 8.59 5.53
CA LEU A 147 -3.75 9.97 5.09
C LEU A 147 -2.93 10.34 3.86
N GLY A 148 -1.65 9.98 3.83
CA GLY A 148 -0.79 10.20 2.66
C GLY A 148 -1.28 9.44 1.43
N LEU A 149 -1.81 8.24 1.58
CA LEU A 149 -2.42 7.48 0.49
C LEU A 149 -3.69 8.17 -0.02
N TYR A 150 -4.60 8.59 0.87
CA TYR A 150 -5.81 9.33 0.50
C TYR A 150 -5.45 10.63 -0.23
N ASN A 151 -4.59 11.45 0.33
CA ASN A 151 -4.16 12.72 -0.27
C ASN A 151 -3.55 12.50 -1.67
N SER A 152 -2.66 11.52 -1.81
CA SER A 152 -2.06 11.19 -3.10
C SER A 152 -3.09 10.75 -4.15
N ARG A 153 -4.14 10.04 -3.74
CA ARG A 153 -5.22 9.61 -4.63
C ARG A 153 -6.15 10.76 -4.97
N ILE A 154 -6.54 11.58 -4.01
CA ILE A 154 -7.41 12.74 -4.19
C ILE A 154 -6.80 13.71 -5.20
N VAL A 155 -5.54 14.12 -5.02
CA VAL A 155 -4.84 15.02 -5.94
C VAL A 155 -4.84 14.50 -7.37
N LYS A 156 -4.65 13.19 -7.58
CA LYS A 156 -4.68 12.57 -8.91
C LYS A 156 -6.09 12.53 -9.50
N LEU A 157 -7.10 12.34 -8.69
CA LEU A 157 -8.48 12.18 -9.15
C LEU A 157 -9.13 13.53 -9.48
N VAL A 158 -8.92 14.54 -8.65
CA VAL A 158 -9.49 15.88 -8.88
C VAL A 158 -8.85 16.61 -10.08
N ASN A 159 -7.67 16.18 -10.49
CA ASN A 159 -6.91 16.80 -11.59
C ASN A 159 -7.18 16.15 -12.97
N LYS A 160 -8.34 15.55 -13.14
CA LYS A 160 -8.76 14.96 -14.43
C LYS A 160 -9.49 15.99 -15.30
N LYS A 161 -9.42 15.82 -16.63
CA LYS A 161 -10.21 16.60 -17.58
C LYS A 161 -11.70 16.33 -17.41
N GLY A 162 -12.53 17.34 -17.58
CA GLY A 162 -13.99 17.23 -17.50
C GLY A 162 -14.57 17.21 -16.09
N GLN A 163 -13.73 17.43 -15.07
CA GLN A 163 -14.16 17.53 -13.68
C GLN A 163 -14.40 18.97 -13.26
N LEU A 164 -15.20 19.17 -12.21
CA LEU A 164 -15.40 20.50 -11.62
C LEU A 164 -14.10 21.04 -11.01
N LYS A 165 -13.99 22.37 -10.96
CA LYS A 165 -12.90 23.02 -10.20
C LYS A 165 -13.03 22.67 -8.72
N SER A 166 -11.92 22.34 -8.06
CA SER A 166 -11.89 21.96 -6.66
C SER A 166 -10.81 22.70 -5.90
N SER A 167 -11.04 22.87 -4.60
CA SER A 167 -10.05 23.40 -3.66
C SER A 167 -9.67 22.28 -2.69
N ILE A 168 -8.38 22.13 -2.44
CA ILE A 168 -7.85 21.24 -1.40
C ILE A 168 -7.29 22.17 -0.32
N ILE A 169 -7.86 22.08 0.87
CA ILE A 169 -7.43 22.84 2.04
C ILE A 169 -6.72 21.86 2.97
N ILE A 170 -5.47 22.12 3.28
CA ILE A 170 -4.67 21.33 4.21
C ILE A 170 -4.38 22.25 5.41
N ASP A 171 -4.87 21.83 6.56
CA ASP A 171 -4.61 22.47 7.85
C ASP A 171 -3.54 21.67 8.60
N GLU A 172 -2.67 22.35 9.35
CA GLU A 172 -1.52 21.73 10.02
C GLU A 172 -1.92 20.89 11.24
#